data_3d3922dba2669c423b753606d2033d22
#
_entry.id   3d3922dba2669c423b753606d2033d22
#
_cell.length_a   1.000
_cell.length_b   1.000
_cell.length_c   1.000
_cell.angle_alpha   90.00
_cell.angle_beta   90.00
_cell.angle_gamma   90.00
#
_symmetry.space_group_name_H-M   'P 1'
#
loop_
_entity.id
_entity.type
_entity.pdbx_description
1 polymer ?
#
loop_
_entity_poly.entity_id
_entity_poly.type
_entity_poly.pdbx_seq_one_letter_code
_entity_poly.pdbx_strand_id
1 'polypeptide(L)'
;MSQESNSSSQVFSSPVERIYHAWNDALSRNDAEALTAMYAPDAIIESPLVPYLMGLERPIRGREEILAFWKLVAARKPNIRQYYRTGYLTDGKKLMWEYPRETPAGDQMDFVEVMELNENGLIQRYRVYWGWFGFGVLKRDEYHR
;
A
#
# COMPACT_ATOMS: atom_id res chain seq x y z
N MET A 1 -22.97 30.22 5.59
CA MET A 1 -22.48 29.63 5.74
C MET A 1 -21.61 29.02 5.21
N SER A 2 -21.18 28.53 5.06
CA SER A 2 -20.18 28.19 4.57
C SER A 2 -19.72 26.93 4.54
N GLN A 3 -20.22 26.11 4.33
CA GLN A 3 -19.81 24.84 4.29
C GLN A 3 -18.89 24.50 3.30
N GLU A 4 -18.68 25.34 2.45
CA GLU A 4 -17.77 25.08 1.42
C GLU A 4 -16.44 24.70 1.92
N SER A 5 -16.04 25.18 3.01
CA SER A 5 -14.75 24.81 3.49
C SER A 5 -14.67 23.34 3.79
N ASN A 6 -15.79 22.76 4.12
CA ASN A 6 -15.75 21.37 4.45
C ASN A 6 -15.50 20.49 3.29
N SER A 7 -15.97 20.87 2.14
CA SER A 7 -15.80 20.00 1.00
C SER A 7 -14.34 19.86 0.64
N SER A 8 -13.53 20.88 0.84
CA SER A 8 -12.13 20.76 0.50
C SER A 8 -11.31 20.21 1.65
N SER A 9 -11.83 20.23 2.85
CA SER A 9 -11.03 19.86 4.01
C SER A 9 -10.84 18.38 4.16
N GLN A 10 -11.63 17.55 3.53
CA GLN A 10 -11.45 16.11 3.63
C GLN A 10 -11.47 15.65 5.07
N VAL A 11 -12.50 15.97 5.80
CA VAL A 11 -12.63 15.55 7.19
C VAL A 11 -13.07 14.10 7.24
N PHE A 12 -12.29 13.25 7.87
CA PHE A 12 -12.59 11.84 8.00
C PHE A 12 -12.95 11.51 9.44
N SER A 13 -13.85 10.55 9.61
CA SER A 13 -14.37 10.21 10.92
C SER A 13 -13.39 9.39 11.76
N SER A 14 -12.36 8.78 11.14
CA SER A 14 -11.45 7.92 11.87
C SER A 14 -10.08 7.92 11.25
N PRO A 15 -9.05 7.55 12.03
CA PRO A 15 -7.71 7.38 11.46
C PRO A 15 -7.67 6.32 10.37
N VAL A 16 -8.46 5.27 10.51
CA VAL A 16 -8.52 4.21 9.50
C VAL A 16 -8.99 4.77 8.17
N GLU A 17 -10.08 5.53 8.18
CA GLU A 17 -10.61 6.09 6.96
C GLU A 17 -9.62 7.07 6.32
N ARG A 18 -8.98 7.88 7.14
CA ARG A 18 -8.00 8.83 6.65
C ARG A 18 -6.83 8.12 5.96
N ILE A 19 -6.31 7.07 6.59
CA ILE A 19 -5.19 6.30 6.03
C ILE A 19 -5.61 5.64 4.72
N TYR A 20 -6.80 5.06 4.68
CA TYR A 20 -7.27 4.39 3.48
C TYR A 20 -7.27 5.33 2.27
N HIS A 21 -7.83 6.51 2.45
CA HIS A 21 -7.90 7.47 1.34
C HIS A 21 -6.54 8.07 0.99
N ALA A 22 -5.75 8.42 1.99
CA ALA A 22 -4.42 8.97 1.75
C ALA A 22 -3.51 7.94 1.05
N TRP A 23 -3.63 6.69 1.45
CA TRP A 23 -2.88 5.61 0.83
C TRP A 23 -3.25 5.45 -0.65
N ASN A 24 -4.53 5.40 -0.94
CA ASN A 24 -4.98 5.27 -2.32
C ASN A 24 -4.48 6.42 -3.18
N ASP A 25 -4.55 7.63 -2.66
CA ASP A 25 -4.10 8.80 -3.39
C ASP A 25 -2.60 8.76 -3.65
N ALA A 26 -1.80 8.52 -2.61
CA ALA A 26 -0.35 8.49 -2.76
C ALA A 26 0.10 7.36 -3.67
N LEU A 27 -0.53 6.20 -3.54
CA LEU A 27 -0.17 5.06 -4.36
C LEU A 27 -0.53 5.30 -5.83
N SER A 28 -1.65 5.98 -6.10
CA SER A 28 -2.06 6.27 -7.47
C SER A 28 -1.08 7.21 -8.17
N ARG A 29 -0.42 8.06 -7.40
CA ARG A 29 0.56 9.00 -7.93
C ARG A 29 1.99 8.44 -7.88
N ASN A 30 2.18 7.22 -7.39
CA ASN A 30 3.50 6.64 -7.17
C ASN A 30 4.38 7.53 -6.30
N ASP A 31 3.76 8.12 -5.27
CA ASP A 31 4.43 9.08 -4.39
C ASP A 31 5.03 8.36 -3.20
N ALA A 32 6.29 7.93 -3.35
CA ALA A 32 6.97 7.13 -2.33
C ALA A 32 7.11 7.90 -1.00
N GLU A 33 7.32 9.20 -1.09
CA GLU A 33 7.50 9.98 0.14
C GLU A 33 6.19 10.17 0.89
N ALA A 34 5.10 10.41 0.17
CA ALA A 34 3.80 10.51 0.80
C ALA A 34 3.40 9.18 1.44
N LEU A 35 3.69 8.06 0.76
CA LEU A 35 3.43 6.74 1.34
C LEU A 35 4.22 6.54 2.63
N THR A 36 5.52 6.86 2.59
CA THR A 36 6.38 6.65 3.73
C THR A 36 5.97 7.51 4.93
N ALA A 37 5.46 8.71 4.66
CA ALA A 37 5.06 9.62 5.74
C ALA A 37 3.89 9.09 6.57
N MET A 38 3.13 8.12 6.04
CA MET A 38 2.02 7.53 6.78
C MET A 38 2.44 6.46 7.78
N TYR A 39 3.72 6.08 7.79
CA TYR A 39 4.22 5.01 8.65
C TYR A 39 4.79 5.55 9.94
N ALA A 40 4.69 4.76 11.00
CA ALA A 40 5.38 5.04 12.24
C ALA A 40 6.90 4.96 12.01
N PRO A 41 7.70 5.66 12.84
CA PRO A 41 9.16 5.65 12.65
C PRO A 41 9.80 4.28 12.67
N ASP A 42 9.22 3.33 13.40
CA ASP A 42 9.75 1.98 13.53
C ASP A 42 8.83 0.94 12.88
N ALA A 43 8.02 1.36 11.91
CA ALA A 43 7.07 0.47 11.27
C ALA A 43 7.75 -0.66 10.52
N ILE A 44 6.98 -1.71 10.28
CA ILE A 44 7.47 -2.92 9.61
C ILE A 44 6.63 -3.18 8.37
N ILE A 45 7.28 -3.57 7.29
CA ILE A 45 6.62 -4.06 6.07
C ILE A 45 7.03 -5.50 5.81
N GLU A 46 6.02 -6.34 5.58
CA GLU A 46 6.21 -7.71 5.09
C GLU A 46 5.49 -7.82 3.76
N SER A 47 6.20 -8.17 2.71
CA SER A 47 5.63 -8.26 1.37
C SER A 47 6.52 -9.16 0.51
N PRO A 48 5.93 -9.96 -0.38
CA PRO A 48 6.75 -10.71 -1.35
C PRO A 48 7.65 -9.83 -2.19
N LEU A 49 7.31 -8.54 -2.31
CA LEU A 49 8.15 -7.61 -3.07
C LEU A 49 9.43 -7.25 -2.34
N VAL A 50 9.52 -7.44 -1.02
CA VAL A 50 10.74 -7.12 -0.29
C VAL A 50 11.91 -7.99 -0.77
N PRO A 51 11.81 -9.32 -0.75
CA PRO A 51 12.91 -10.12 -1.28
C PRO A 51 13.10 -9.93 -2.79
N TYR A 52 12.02 -9.73 -3.53
CA TYR A 52 12.10 -9.60 -4.98
C TYR A 52 12.80 -8.30 -5.40
N LEU A 53 12.46 -7.17 -4.78
CA LEU A 53 13.01 -5.88 -5.19
C LEU A 53 14.29 -5.52 -4.44
N MET A 54 14.42 -5.94 -3.18
CA MET A 54 15.53 -5.52 -2.34
C MET A 54 16.52 -6.65 -2.05
N GLY A 55 16.18 -7.89 -2.37
CA GLY A 55 17.04 -9.02 -2.09
C GLY A 55 17.18 -9.35 -0.62
N LEU A 56 16.26 -8.86 0.21
CA LEU A 56 16.29 -9.08 1.65
C LEU A 56 15.32 -10.19 2.02
N GLU A 57 15.80 -11.17 2.80
CA GLU A 57 14.93 -12.27 3.22
C GLU A 57 14.45 -12.03 4.65
N ARG A 58 13.99 -10.84 4.90
CA ARG A 58 13.45 -10.44 6.18
C ARG A 58 12.48 -9.28 5.96
N PRO A 59 11.55 -9.02 6.88
CA PRO A 59 10.77 -7.79 6.81
C PRO A 59 11.68 -6.57 6.90
N ILE A 60 11.22 -5.47 6.33
CA ILE A 60 11.97 -4.22 6.47
C ILE A 60 11.38 -3.42 7.62
N ARG A 61 12.21 -2.55 8.21
CA ARG A 61 11.82 -1.79 9.38
C ARG A 61 12.37 -0.38 9.28
N GLY A 62 11.53 0.58 9.64
CA GLY A 62 11.94 1.97 9.73
C GLY A 62 11.75 2.72 8.44
N ARG A 63 11.62 4.04 8.57
CA ARG A 63 11.26 4.87 7.42
C ARG A 63 12.32 4.90 6.33
N GLU A 64 13.58 4.72 6.70
CA GLU A 64 14.63 4.71 5.68
C GLU A 64 14.46 3.52 4.72
N GLU A 65 14.28 2.32 5.29
CA GLU A 65 14.07 1.14 4.45
C GLU A 65 12.74 1.20 3.73
N ILE A 66 11.72 1.73 4.39
CA ILE A 66 10.38 1.84 3.81
C ILE A 66 10.40 2.80 2.62
N LEU A 67 11.10 3.91 2.74
CA LEU A 67 11.20 4.84 1.62
C LEU A 67 11.92 4.19 0.44
N ALA A 68 13.01 3.47 0.72
CA ALA A 68 13.75 2.77 -0.33
C ALA A 68 12.84 1.75 -1.04
N PHE A 69 12.04 1.02 -0.27
CA PHE A 69 11.10 0.06 -0.82
C PHE A 69 10.08 0.74 -1.75
N TRP A 70 9.45 1.81 -1.28
CA TRP A 70 8.43 2.48 -2.09
C TRP A 70 9.01 3.15 -3.33
N LYS A 71 10.26 3.61 -3.27
CA LYS A 71 10.91 4.14 -4.47
C LYS A 71 11.12 3.04 -5.51
N LEU A 72 11.51 1.85 -5.07
CA LEU A 72 11.66 0.73 -5.99
C LEU A 72 10.33 0.30 -6.58
N VAL A 73 9.28 0.25 -5.75
CA VAL A 73 7.94 -0.09 -6.24
C VAL A 73 7.47 0.95 -7.26
N ALA A 74 7.65 2.23 -6.97
CA ALA A 74 7.22 3.29 -7.85
C ALA A 74 7.93 3.23 -9.20
N ALA A 75 9.22 2.90 -9.19
CA ALA A 75 10.01 2.84 -10.41
C ALA A 75 9.59 1.69 -11.32
N ARG A 76 9.00 0.65 -10.76
CA ARG A 76 8.62 -0.54 -11.52
C ARG A 76 7.16 -0.57 -11.91
N LYS A 77 6.37 0.41 -11.52
CA LYS A 77 4.94 0.43 -11.79
C LYS A 77 4.63 1.43 -12.87
N PRO A 78 3.56 1.23 -13.63
CA PRO A 78 3.15 2.25 -14.62
C PRO A 78 2.77 3.53 -13.90
N ASN A 79 2.87 4.64 -14.61
CA ASN A 79 2.53 5.93 -14.06
C ASN A 79 1.05 6.03 -13.68
N ILE A 80 0.21 5.35 -14.43
CA ILE A 80 -1.23 5.35 -14.16
C ILE A 80 -1.58 3.98 -13.59
N ARG A 81 -2.16 3.99 -12.40
CA ARG A 81 -2.51 2.78 -11.70
C ARG A 81 -4.01 2.63 -11.71
N GLN A 82 -4.45 1.42 -11.97
CA GLN A 82 -5.87 1.11 -11.87
C GLN A 82 -6.10 0.32 -10.59
N TYR A 83 -7.10 0.73 -9.84
CA TYR A 83 -7.45 0.07 -8.59
C TYR A 83 -8.78 -0.63 -8.73
N TYR A 84 -8.83 -1.79 -8.13
CA TYR A 84 -10.05 -2.57 -8.13
C TYR A 84 -10.62 -2.69 -6.72
N ARG A 85 -10.03 -1.95 -5.77
CA ARG A 85 -10.53 -1.96 -4.41
C ARG A 85 -11.86 -1.24 -4.33
N THR A 86 -12.79 -1.86 -3.62
CA THR A 86 -14.10 -1.27 -3.43
C THR A 86 -14.38 -0.93 -1.98
N GLY A 87 -13.42 -1.15 -1.09
CA GLY A 87 -13.61 -0.83 0.32
C GLY A 87 -12.60 -1.57 1.17
N TYR A 88 -12.87 -1.61 2.45
CA TYR A 88 -12.00 -2.29 3.41
C TYR A 88 -12.81 -2.80 4.59
N LEU A 89 -12.23 -3.76 5.31
CA LEU A 89 -12.78 -4.25 6.56
C LEU A 89 -11.92 -3.72 7.69
N THR A 90 -12.53 -3.39 8.82
CA THR A 90 -11.77 -2.83 9.93
C THR A 90 -12.42 -3.15 11.27
N ASP A 91 -11.58 -3.20 12.30
CA ASP A 91 -12.02 -3.26 13.69
C ASP A 91 -11.74 -1.93 14.41
N GLY A 92 -11.35 -0.90 13.65
CA GLY A 92 -11.02 0.41 14.19
C GLY A 92 -9.52 0.65 14.37
N LYS A 93 -8.72 -0.40 14.41
CA LYS A 93 -7.27 -0.30 14.59
C LYS A 93 -6.52 -0.95 13.44
N LYS A 94 -7.14 -1.93 12.82
CA LYS A 94 -6.57 -2.67 11.72
C LYS A 94 -7.51 -2.53 10.55
N LEU A 95 -6.96 -2.43 9.37
CA LEU A 95 -7.80 -2.45 8.17
C LEU A 95 -7.19 -3.41 7.17
N MET A 96 -8.07 -4.03 6.38
CA MET A 96 -7.64 -4.96 5.37
C MET A 96 -8.57 -4.90 4.18
N TRP A 97 -8.02 -5.21 3.04
CA TRP A 97 -8.80 -5.29 1.80
C TRP A 97 -8.19 -6.32 0.89
N GLU A 98 -9.03 -6.82 0.02
CA GLU A 98 -8.61 -7.73 -1.03
C GLU A 98 -8.82 -7.00 -2.34
N TYR A 99 -7.88 -7.10 -3.26
CA TYR A 99 -8.11 -6.57 -4.58
C TYR A 99 -7.37 -7.37 -5.64
N PRO A 100 -8.05 -7.61 -6.76
CA PRO A 100 -7.39 -8.20 -7.91
C PRO A 100 -6.59 -7.15 -8.65
N ARG A 101 -5.54 -7.60 -9.30
CA ARG A 101 -4.75 -6.72 -10.13
C ARG A 101 -4.32 -7.49 -11.37
N GLU A 102 -4.51 -6.86 -12.52
CA GLU A 102 -4.15 -7.49 -13.77
C GLU A 102 -2.80 -6.96 -14.23
N THR A 103 -1.94 -7.85 -14.72
CA THR A 103 -0.70 -7.42 -15.35
C THR A 103 -0.99 -6.96 -16.75
N PRO A 104 -0.06 -6.21 -17.39
CA PRO A 104 -0.24 -5.86 -18.79
C PRO A 104 -0.40 -7.06 -19.72
N ALA A 105 0.09 -8.22 -19.30
CA ALA A 105 -0.05 -9.45 -20.09
C ALA A 105 -1.39 -10.14 -19.88
N GLY A 106 -2.22 -9.63 -18.98
CA GLY A 106 -3.54 -10.19 -18.72
C GLY A 106 -3.60 -11.20 -17.60
N ASP A 107 -2.50 -11.44 -16.88
CA ASP A 107 -2.51 -12.34 -15.74
C ASP A 107 -3.11 -11.67 -14.53
N GLN A 108 -4.03 -12.34 -13.88
CA GLN A 108 -4.65 -11.79 -12.68
C GLN A 108 -3.86 -12.18 -11.44
N MET A 109 -3.64 -11.22 -10.57
CA MET A 109 -3.02 -11.43 -9.28
C MET A 109 -3.98 -10.95 -8.20
N ASP A 110 -4.14 -11.74 -7.16
CA ASP A 110 -5.01 -11.36 -6.05
C ASP A 110 -4.16 -11.06 -4.84
N PHE A 111 -4.46 -9.94 -4.21
CA PHE A 111 -3.73 -9.47 -3.04
C PHE A 111 -4.66 -9.27 -1.87
N VAL A 112 -4.15 -9.57 -0.67
CA VAL A 112 -4.76 -9.11 0.57
C VAL A 112 -3.72 -8.25 1.26
N GLU A 113 -4.10 -7.03 1.61
CA GLU A 113 -3.23 -6.11 2.33
C GLU A 113 -3.82 -5.84 3.70
N VAL A 114 -2.97 -5.87 4.72
CA VAL A 114 -3.38 -5.66 6.10
C VAL A 114 -2.50 -4.58 6.71
N MET A 115 -3.13 -3.54 7.25
CA MET A 115 -2.45 -2.48 7.97
C MET A 115 -2.89 -2.45 9.41
N GLU A 116 -1.93 -2.29 10.32
CA GLU A 116 -2.22 -2.08 11.73
C GLU A 116 -1.76 -0.67 12.08
N LEU A 117 -2.66 0.13 12.62
CA LEU A 117 -2.36 1.50 12.99
C LEU A 117 -2.01 1.57 14.47
N ASN A 118 -1.11 2.47 14.82
CA ASN A 118 -0.79 2.72 16.21
C ASN A 118 -1.75 3.78 16.77
N GLU A 119 -1.56 4.14 18.03
CA GLU A 119 -2.46 5.08 18.69
C GLU A 119 -2.37 6.48 18.11
N ASN A 120 -1.33 6.79 17.36
CA ASN A 120 -1.19 8.08 16.70
C ASN A 120 -1.80 8.08 15.29
N GLY A 121 -2.41 6.98 14.88
CA GLY A 121 -3.03 6.88 13.56
C GLY A 121 -2.03 6.64 12.44
N LEU A 122 -0.81 6.22 12.77
CA LEU A 122 0.20 5.91 11.78
C LEU A 122 0.27 4.40 11.57
N ILE A 123 0.71 3.99 10.39
CA ILE A 123 0.84 2.57 10.08
C ILE A 123 2.03 2.02 10.84
N GLN A 124 1.76 1.06 11.73
CA GLN A 124 2.79 0.40 12.51
C GLN A 124 3.27 -0.87 11.82
N ARG A 125 2.39 -1.55 11.12
CA ARG A 125 2.71 -2.78 10.44
C ARG A 125 1.88 -2.92 9.18
N TYR A 126 2.53 -3.30 8.08
CA TYR A 126 1.88 -3.47 6.79
C TYR A 126 2.31 -4.81 6.23
N ARG A 127 1.34 -5.66 5.90
CA ARG A 127 1.61 -7.00 5.38
C ARG A 127 0.82 -7.20 4.10
N VAL A 128 1.46 -7.84 3.13
CA VAL A 128 0.83 -8.14 1.85
C VAL A 128 0.88 -9.65 1.64
N TYR A 129 -0.26 -10.22 1.34
CA TYR A 129 -0.39 -11.64 1.02
C TYR A 129 -0.78 -11.76 -0.44
N TRP A 130 -0.10 -12.63 -1.16
CA TRP A 130 -0.36 -12.81 -2.58
C TRP A 130 -1.02 -14.17 -2.81
N GLY A 131 -1.93 -14.23 -3.79
CA GLY A 131 -2.49 -15.48 -4.25
C GLY A 131 -1.46 -16.28 -5.01
N TRP A 132 -1.82 -17.51 -5.26
CA TRP A 132 -0.90 -18.48 -5.87
C TRP A 132 -0.29 -17.99 -7.18
N PHE A 133 -1.11 -17.43 -8.08
CA PHE A 133 -0.61 -17.00 -9.38
C PHE A 133 0.33 -15.81 -9.29
N GLY A 134 0.21 -15.00 -8.23
CA GLY A 134 1.09 -13.84 -8.08
C GLY A 134 2.56 -14.22 -7.99
N PHE A 135 2.87 -15.33 -7.37
CA PHE A 135 4.25 -15.77 -7.28
C PHE A 135 4.80 -16.17 -8.65
N GLY A 136 3.95 -16.75 -9.50
CA GLY A 136 4.38 -17.04 -10.87
C GLY A 136 4.73 -15.80 -11.64
N VAL A 137 3.94 -14.74 -11.45
CA VAL A 137 4.19 -13.45 -12.10
C VAL A 137 5.54 -12.89 -11.65
N LEU A 138 5.86 -12.98 -10.36
CA LEU A 138 7.15 -12.54 -9.86
C LEU A 138 8.30 -13.33 -10.48
N LYS A 139 8.14 -14.65 -10.56
CA LYS A 139 9.19 -15.50 -11.12
C LYS A 139 9.48 -15.19 -12.58
N ARG A 140 8.46 -14.80 -13.32
CA ARG A 140 8.61 -14.45 -14.73
C ARG A 140 8.99 -12.98 -14.92
N ASP A 141 9.13 -12.22 -13.83
CA ASP A 141 9.46 -10.80 -13.84
C ASP A 141 8.47 -9.98 -14.66
N GLU A 142 7.20 -10.33 -14.52
CA GLU A 142 6.13 -9.64 -15.27
C GLU A 142 5.41 -8.59 -14.47
N TYR A 143 5.78 -8.42 -13.20
CA TYR A 143 5.05 -7.54 -12.31
C TYR A 143 5.05 -6.08 -12.77
N HIS A 144 6.12 -5.64 -13.36
CA HIS A 144 6.30 -4.24 -13.72
C HIS A 144 6.07 -3.94 -15.20
N ARG A 145 5.68 -4.92 -15.95
CA ARG A 145 5.47 -4.75 -17.40
C ARG A 145 4.03 -4.46 -17.72
#